data_20946c5b0a9933cf1f16e1182336452b
#
_entry.id   20946c5b0a9933cf1f16e1182336452b
#
_cell.length_a   1.000
_cell.length_b   1.000
_cell.length_c   1.000
_cell.angle_alpha   90.00
_cell.angle_beta   90.00
_cell.angle_gamma   90.00
#
_symmetry.space_group_name_H-M   'P 1'
#
loop_
_entity.id
_entity.type
_entity.pdbx_description
1 polymer ?
#
loop_
_entity_poly.entity_id
_entity_poly.type
_entity_poly.pdbx_seq_one_letter_code
_entity_poly.pdbx_strand_id
1 'polypeptide(L)'
;MAKINDVYDIGAAFEAIENELMASMIRNMKRHKAEESDEKMQWSMWQTEMLKSLEKYKHDNKKKYGKQFKDINAKISGLIAAANIEGQMEQEKKILEAIRKGFPAKRVTKGGMAEFFKLNDRKLEALIKATTDDMEKAETAVLRMANDQYRKIIYNAQVYANTGAATYETAVDMATKDFLKAGLNCIQYANGARHTIADYADMAIRTASKRAYLQGEGVKRQEWGVHTVIINKRGSGCPCPLCVPFVGKVMVDDVWSGGTRKEASETGYKLLSEAIAAGLYHPRCRDSHTTYFPGISTPPDGQ
;
A
#
# COMPACT_ATOMS: atom_id res chain seq x y z
N MET A 1 1.81 -14.77 -6.83
CA MET A 1 2.28 -13.48 -6.25
C MET A 1 2.43 -12.49 -7.39
N ALA A 2 1.72 -11.36 -7.36
CA ALA A 2 2.04 -10.24 -8.23
C ALA A 2 3.55 -10.12 -8.22
N LYS A 3 4.18 -10.12 -9.39
CA LYS A 3 5.64 -10.15 -9.46
C LYS A 3 6.17 -8.97 -8.65
N ILE A 4 7.13 -9.21 -7.78
CA ILE A 4 7.75 -8.17 -6.94
C ILE A 4 8.11 -6.93 -7.79
N ASN A 5 8.49 -7.14 -9.05
CA ASN A 5 8.78 -6.11 -10.03
C ASN A 5 7.58 -5.16 -10.28
N ASP A 6 6.35 -5.68 -10.39
CA ASP A 6 5.17 -4.84 -10.71
C ASP A 6 4.82 -3.87 -9.56
N VAL A 7 5.06 -4.26 -8.31
CA VAL A 7 4.86 -3.39 -7.14
C VAL A 7 5.97 -2.33 -7.05
N TYR A 8 7.22 -2.71 -7.32
CA TYR A 8 8.34 -1.76 -7.41
C TYR A 8 8.16 -0.76 -8.55
N ASP A 9 7.62 -1.18 -9.69
CA ASP A 9 7.33 -0.29 -10.81
C ASP A 9 6.32 0.80 -10.45
N ILE A 10 5.33 0.49 -9.60
CA ILE A 10 4.36 1.48 -9.09
C ILE A 10 5.03 2.42 -8.08
N GLY A 11 5.83 1.90 -7.15
CA GLY A 11 6.63 2.71 -6.23
C GLY A 11 7.55 3.68 -6.97
N ALA A 12 8.27 3.18 -7.98
CA ALA A 12 9.14 3.99 -8.84
C ALA A 12 8.38 5.06 -9.63
N ALA A 13 7.14 4.77 -10.07
CA ALA A 13 6.29 5.75 -10.75
C ALA A 13 5.90 6.90 -9.80
N PHE A 14 5.55 6.61 -8.56
CA PHE A 14 5.28 7.65 -7.56
C PHE A 14 6.54 8.44 -7.18
N GLU A 15 7.68 7.78 -7.01
CA GLU A 15 8.97 8.44 -6.77
C GLU A 15 9.34 9.39 -7.91
N ALA A 16 9.13 8.98 -9.17
CA ALA A 16 9.35 9.83 -10.33
C ALA A 16 8.44 11.08 -10.32
N ILE A 17 7.17 10.92 -9.89
CA ILE A 17 6.24 12.04 -9.75
C ILE A 17 6.71 12.99 -8.63
N GLU A 18 7.11 12.50 -7.46
CA GLU A 18 7.64 13.30 -6.37
C GLU A 18 8.89 14.09 -6.80
N ASN A 19 9.83 13.41 -7.45
CA ASN A 19 11.06 14.02 -7.96
C ASN A 19 10.76 15.10 -9.00
N GLU A 20 9.82 14.88 -9.92
CA GLU A 20 9.45 15.87 -10.92
C GLU A 20 8.67 17.05 -10.32
N LEU A 21 7.84 16.84 -9.31
CA LEU A 21 7.19 17.91 -8.56
C LEU A 21 8.23 18.83 -7.93
N MET A 22 9.28 18.27 -7.30
CA MET A 22 10.39 19.05 -6.74
C MET A 22 11.21 19.75 -7.81
N ALA A 23 11.58 19.04 -8.87
CA ALA A 23 12.39 19.59 -9.96
C ALA A 23 11.70 20.74 -10.70
N SER A 24 10.40 20.59 -10.99
CA SER A 24 9.62 21.64 -11.67
C SER A 24 9.45 22.89 -10.80
N MET A 25 9.33 22.72 -9.49
CA MET A 25 9.30 23.82 -8.53
C MET A 25 10.63 24.60 -8.56
N ILE A 26 11.77 23.90 -8.51
CA ILE A 26 13.10 24.52 -8.56
C ILE A 26 13.32 25.24 -9.90
N ARG A 27 12.90 24.63 -11.03
CA ARG A 27 12.99 25.29 -12.35
C ARG A 27 12.18 26.59 -12.39
N ASN A 28 10.98 26.60 -11.82
CA ASN A 28 10.18 27.82 -11.75
C ASN A 28 10.87 28.91 -10.92
N MET A 29 11.44 28.57 -9.76
CA MET A 29 12.18 29.52 -8.92
C MET A 29 13.39 30.11 -9.66
N LYS A 30 14.16 29.27 -10.35
CA LYS A 30 15.35 29.74 -11.12
C LYS A 30 14.98 30.64 -12.29
N ARG A 31 13.88 30.36 -13.00
CA ARG A 31 13.43 31.21 -14.11
C ARG A 31 13.06 32.59 -13.63
N HIS A 32 12.30 32.72 -12.55
CA HIS A 32 11.96 34.02 -11.99
C HIS A 32 13.16 34.79 -11.44
N LYS A 33 14.18 34.10 -10.95
CA LYS A 33 15.46 34.71 -10.56
C LYS A 33 16.16 35.37 -11.75
N ALA A 34 16.17 34.73 -12.93
CA ALA A 34 16.78 35.30 -14.13
C ALA A 34 16.00 36.53 -14.65
N GLU A 35 14.68 36.46 -14.65
CA GLU A 35 13.80 37.58 -15.07
C GLU A 35 13.96 38.81 -14.16
N GLU A 36 14.20 38.63 -12.86
CA GLU A 36 14.36 39.71 -11.88
C GLU A 36 15.69 40.43 -11.99
N SER A 37 16.78 39.74 -12.31
CA SER A 37 18.11 40.35 -12.48
C SER A 37 18.16 41.37 -13.64
N ASP A 38 17.29 41.24 -14.63
CA ASP A 38 17.22 42.11 -15.79
C ASP A 38 16.33 43.35 -15.60
N GLU A 39 15.33 43.32 -14.72
CA GLU A 39 14.27 44.34 -14.67
C GLU A 39 14.24 45.21 -13.41
N LYS A 40 15.18 45.10 -12.44
CA LYS A 40 15.13 45.82 -11.15
C LYS A 40 13.78 45.78 -10.45
N MET A 41 13.12 44.63 -10.49
CA MET A 41 11.78 44.42 -9.98
C MET A 41 11.71 44.60 -8.46
N GLN A 42 10.73 45.39 -7.97
CA GLN A 42 10.51 45.55 -6.53
C GLN A 42 10.06 44.22 -5.90
N TRP A 43 10.47 43.98 -4.66
CA TRP A 43 10.17 42.76 -3.92
C TRP A 43 8.69 42.37 -3.90
N SER A 44 7.80 43.35 -3.79
CA SER A 44 6.34 43.15 -3.83
C SER A 44 5.85 42.64 -5.19
N MET A 45 6.47 43.06 -6.28
CA MET A 45 6.13 42.54 -7.63
C MET A 45 6.60 41.13 -7.80
N TRP A 46 7.80 40.80 -7.36
CA TRP A 46 8.31 39.43 -7.37
C TRP A 46 7.37 38.48 -6.63
N GLN A 47 6.93 38.82 -5.43
CA GLN A 47 6.00 37.98 -4.65
C GLN A 47 4.68 37.75 -5.38
N THR A 48 4.13 38.77 -6.04
CA THR A 48 2.93 38.66 -6.85
C THR A 48 3.11 37.70 -8.02
N GLU A 49 4.23 37.78 -8.74
CA GLU A 49 4.54 36.90 -9.86
C GLU A 49 4.77 35.45 -9.38
N MET A 50 5.43 35.25 -8.26
CA MET A 50 5.62 33.92 -7.68
C MET A 50 4.29 33.28 -7.26
N LEU A 51 3.35 34.04 -6.72
CA LEU A 51 2.00 33.54 -6.38
C LEU A 51 1.19 33.18 -7.65
N LYS A 52 1.29 33.97 -8.72
CA LYS A 52 0.72 33.62 -10.02
C LYS A 52 1.31 32.31 -10.58
N SER A 53 2.64 32.18 -10.48
CA SER A 53 3.34 30.96 -10.89
C SER A 53 2.95 29.75 -10.05
N LEU A 54 2.69 29.93 -8.77
CA LEU A 54 2.16 28.88 -7.90
C LEU A 54 0.76 28.42 -8.37
N GLU A 55 -0.13 29.33 -8.72
CA GLU A 55 -1.47 28.95 -9.20
C GLU A 55 -1.38 28.19 -10.53
N LYS A 56 -0.51 28.62 -11.44
CA LYS A 56 -0.22 27.89 -12.68
C LYS A 56 0.36 26.50 -12.39
N TYR A 57 1.33 26.40 -11.49
CA TYR A 57 1.96 25.16 -11.06
C TYR A 57 0.92 24.16 -10.52
N LYS A 58 -0.01 24.61 -9.66
CA LYS A 58 -1.11 23.79 -9.15
C LYS A 58 -2.00 23.25 -10.26
N HIS A 59 -2.42 24.12 -11.17
CA HIS A 59 -3.30 23.77 -12.27
C HIS A 59 -2.64 22.73 -13.19
N ASP A 60 -1.40 22.99 -13.60
CA ASP A 60 -0.66 22.14 -14.53
C ASP A 60 -0.36 20.76 -13.92
N ASN A 61 0.04 20.72 -12.64
CA ASN A 61 0.27 19.45 -11.94
C ASN A 61 -1.01 18.64 -11.76
N LYS A 62 -2.12 19.27 -11.39
CA LYS A 62 -3.41 18.59 -11.28
C LYS A 62 -3.83 17.94 -12.61
N LYS A 63 -3.63 18.65 -13.71
CA LYS A 63 -3.95 18.15 -15.07
C LYS A 63 -2.98 17.03 -15.48
N LYS A 64 -1.67 17.25 -15.32
CA LYS A 64 -0.61 16.31 -15.69
C LYS A 64 -0.72 15.00 -14.96
N TYR A 65 -0.78 15.05 -13.63
CA TYR A 65 -0.75 13.85 -12.78
C TYR A 65 -2.10 13.19 -12.61
N GLY A 66 -3.22 13.90 -12.78
CA GLY A 66 -4.55 13.31 -12.67
C GLY A 66 -4.82 12.16 -13.63
N LYS A 67 -4.21 12.15 -14.83
CA LYS A 67 -4.26 11.03 -15.75
C LYS A 67 -3.33 9.89 -15.30
N GLN A 68 -2.09 10.24 -14.94
CA GLN A 68 -1.11 9.25 -14.49
C GLN A 68 -1.59 8.50 -13.23
N PHE A 69 -2.21 9.19 -12.27
CA PHE A 69 -2.79 8.58 -11.09
C PHE A 69 -3.89 7.57 -11.43
N LYS A 70 -4.79 7.91 -12.37
CA LYS A 70 -5.80 6.97 -12.85
C LYS A 70 -5.20 5.71 -13.45
N ASP A 71 -4.16 5.86 -14.27
CA ASP A 71 -3.46 4.73 -14.89
C ASP A 71 -2.75 3.87 -13.84
N ILE A 72 -2.14 4.49 -12.83
CA ILE A 72 -1.51 3.81 -11.69
C ILE A 72 -2.56 3.05 -10.87
N ASN A 73 -3.70 3.68 -10.54
CA ASN A 73 -4.77 3.05 -9.77
C ASN A 73 -5.41 1.87 -10.52
N ALA A 74 -5.52 1.95 -11.85
CA ALA A 74 -5.95 0.83 -12.66
C ALA A 74 -4.95 -0.34 -12.59
N LYS A 75 -3.65 -0.07 -12.62
CA LYS A 75 -2.61 -1.11 -12.42
C LYS A 75 -2.68 -1.73 -11.03
N ILE A 76 -2.85 -0.93 -9.98
CA ILE A 76 -3.03 -1.40 -8.60
C ILE A 76 -4.22 -2.37 -8.51
N SER A 77 -5.35 -1.98 -9.08
CA SER A 77 -6.56 -2.83 -9.12
C SER A 77 -6.29 -4.16 -9.83
N GLY A 78 -5.60 -4.12 -10.97
CA GLY A 78 -5.19 -5.30 -11.72
C GLY A 78 -4.26 -6.23 -10.95
N LEU A 79 -3.29 -5.69 -10.23
CA LEU A 79 -2.35 -6.47 -9.39
C LEU A 79 -3.07 -7.19 -8.24
N ILE A 80 -4.00 -6.52 -7.58
CA ILE A 80 -4.77 -7.11 -6.47
C ILE A 80 -5.66 -8.23 -7.01
N ALA A 81 -6.35 -8.02 -8.14
CA ALA A 81 -7.18 -9.04 -8.78
C ALA A 81 -6.34 -10.25 -9.24
N ALA A 82 -5.20 -10.02 -9.86
CA ALA A 82 -4.27 -11.07 -10.30
C ALA A 82 -3.76 -11.91 -9.12
N ALA A 83 -3.44 -11.28 -7.99
CA ALA A 83 -3.02 -11.99 -6.78
C ALA A 83 -4.11 -12.93 -6.24
N ASN A 84 -5.38 -12.54 -6.31
CA ASN A 84 -6.49 -13.40 -5.93
C ASN A 84 -6.59 -14.64 -6.82
N ILE A 85 -6.51 -14.46 -8.14
CA ILE A 85 -6.56 -15.56 -9.12
C ILE A 85 -5.38 -16.52 -8.89
N GLU A 86 -4.19 -16.00 -8.68
CA GLU A 86 -2.99 -16.79 -8.42
C GLU A 86 -3.16 -17.63 -7.14
N GLY A 87 -3.70 -17.03 -6.06
CA GLY A 87 -4.01 -17.76 -4.82
C GLY A 87 -4.98 -18.90 -5.05
N GLN A 88 -6.01 -18.70 -5.87
CA GLN A 88 -6.94 -19.76 -6.25
C GLN A 88 -6.24 -20.91 -6.97
N MET A 89 -5.43 -20.58 -7.98
CA MET A 89 -4.76 -21.60 -8.80
C MET A 89 -3.75 -22.42 -8.00
N GLU A 90 -2.94 -21.80 -7.17
CA GLU A 90 -1.94 -22.48 -6.35
C GLU A 90 -2.62 -23.37 -5.29
N GLN A 91 -3.67 -22.86 -4.68
CA GLN A 91 -4.40 -23.64 -3.68
C GLN A 91 -5.08 -24.86 -4.27
N GLU A 92 -5.67 -24.76 -5.46
CA GLU A 92 -6.27 -25.92 -6.13
C GLU A 92 -5.23 -27.00 -6.41
N LYS A 93 -4.02 -26.63 -6.85
CA LYS A 93 -2.90 -27.58 -7.03
C LYS A 93 -2.56 -28.31 -5.73
N LYS A 94 -2.42 -27.59 -4.62
CA LYS A 94 -2.10 -28.15 -3.30
C LYS A 94 -3.16 -29.15 -2.84
N ILE A 95 -4.44 -28.84 -3.03
CA ILE A 95 -5.55 -29.72 -2.68
C ILE A 95 -5.52 -31.00 -3.53
N LEU A 96 -5.33 -30.87 -4.85
CA LEU A 96 -5.23 -32.02 -5.75
C LEU A 96 -4.04 -32.92 -5.40
N GLU A 97 -2.89 -32.35 -5.01
CA GLU A 97 -1.75 -33.11 -4.52
C GLU A 97 -2.04 -33.85 -3.21
N ALA A 98 -2.75 -33.21 -2.28
CA ALA A 98 -3.15 -33.83 -1.03
C ALA A 98 -4.14 -35.00 -1.26
N ILE A 99 -5.09 -34.83 -2.19
CA ILE A 99 -6.01 -35.89 -2.59
C ILE A 99 -5.27 -37.11 -3.18
N ARG A 100 -4.25 -36.84 -4.03
CA ARG A 100 -3.39 -37.94 -4.56
C ARG A 100 -2.65 -38.68 -3.45
N LYS A 101 -2.35 -38.02 -2.33
CA LYS A 101 -1.74 -38.60 -1.13
C LYS A 101 -2.74 -39.27 -0.18
N GLY A 102 -4.03 -39.34 -0.56
CA GLY A 102 -5.08 -39.99 0.22
C GLY A 102 -5.93 -39.05 1.08
N PHE A 103 -5.82 -37.73 0.95
CA PHE A 103 -6.69 -36.81 1.68
C PHE A 103 -8.13 -36.89 1.18
N PRO A 104 -9.14 -37.08 2.07
CA PRO A 104 -10.52 -37.36 1.69
C PRO A 104 -11.37 -36.13 1.30
N ALA A 105 -10.76 -35.10 0.72
CA ALA A 105 -11.50 -33.92 0.31
C ALA A 105 -12.49 -34.23 -0.81
N LYS A 106 -13.71 -33.72 -0.67
CA LYS A 106 -14.76 -33.80 -1.68
C LYS A 106 -15.21 -32.41 -2.06
N ARG A 107 -15.30 -32.14 -3.37
CA ARG A 107 -15.82 -30.87 -3.87
C ARG A 107 -17.27 -30.69 -3.40
N VAL A 108 -17.56 -29.57 -2.72
CA VAL A 108 -18.90 -29.23 -2.25
C VAL A 108 -19.81 -29.01 -3.45
N THR A 109 -20.99 -29.64 -3.45
CA THR A 109 -21.94 -29.54 -4.57
C THR A 109 -22.57 -28.16 -4.69
N LYS A 110 -22.87 -27.75 -5.92
CA LYS A 110 -23.14 -26.36 -6.38
C LYS A 110 -24.32 -25.62 -5.69
N GLY A 111 -25.19 -26.25 -4.91
CA GLY A 111 -26.42 -25.63 -4.41
C GLY A 111 -26.26 -24.47 -3.41
N GLY A 112 -25.15 -24.39 -2.65
CA GLY A 112 -24.87 -23.31 -1.72
C GLY A 112 -23.77 -22.37 -2.19
N MET A 113 -23.15 -22.60 -3.37
CA MET A 113 -21.92 -21.92 -3.81
C MET A 113 -22.16 -20.58 -4.49
N ALA A 114 -23.33 -20.35 -5.10
CA ALA A 114 -23.59 -19.12 -5.85
C ALA A 114 -23.60 -17.87 -4.95
N GLU A 115 -24.17 -17.94 -3.76
CA GLU A 115 -24.13 -16.83 -2.79
C GLU A 115 -22.73 -16.63 -2.21
N PHE A 116 -22.02 -17.71 -1.99
CA PHE A 116 -20.65 -17.69 -1.51
C PHE A 116 -19.70 -17.01 -2.51
N PHE A 117 -19.76 -17.34 -3.79
CA PHE A 117 -18.96 -16.68 -4.82
C PHE A 117 -19.28 -15.19 -4.89
N LYS A 118 -20.56 -14.81 -4.88
CA LYS A 118 -20.97 -13.41 -4.83
C LYS A 118 -20.42 -12.67 -3.60
N LEU A 119 -20.37 -13.32 -2.45
CA LEU A 119 -19.80 -12.73 -1.24
C LEU A 119 -18.30 -12.51 -1.36
N ASN A 120 -17.57 -13.49 -1.93
CA ASN A 120 -16.13 -13.36 -2.13
C ASN A 120 -15.77 -12.32 -3.18
N ASP A 121 -16.52 -12.23 -4.27
CA ASP A 121 -16.36 -11.17 -5.27
C ASP A 121 -16.56 -9.80 -4.63
N ARG A 122 -17.60 -9.60 -3.83
CA ARG A 122 -17.83 -8.35 -3.08
C ARG A 122 -16.70 -8.04 -2.10
N LYS A 123 -16.13 -9.05 -1.44
CA LYS A 123 -14.98 -8.85 -0.53
C LYS A 123 -13.73 -8.39 -1.31
N LEU A 124 -13.49 -8.98 -2.47
CA LEU A 124 -12.38 -8.59 -3.35
C LEU A 124 -12.57 -7.16 -3.89
N GLU A 125 -13.76 -6.84 -4.39
CA GLU A 125 -14.12 -5.49 -4.86
C GLU A 125 -13.96 -4.45 -3.73
N ALA A 126 -14.42 -4.77 -2.52
CA ALA A 126 -14.26 -3.89 -1.37
C ALA A 126 -12.79 -3.67 -0.99
N LEU A 127 -11.95 -4.70 -1.08
CA LEU A 127 -10.51 -4.60 -0.84
C LEU A 127 -9.82 -3.70 -1.89
N ILE A 128 -10.15 -3.92 -3.17
CA ILE A 128 -9.63 -3.10 -4.28
C ILE A 128 -10.04 -1.65 -4.08
N LYS A 129 -11.34 -1.41 -3.86
CA LYS A 129 -11.88 -0.06 -3.65
C LYS A 129 -11.24 0.64 -2.46
N ALA A 130 -11.14 0.00 -1.32
CA ALA A 130 -10.51 0.58 -0.13
C ALA A 130 -9.04 0.97 -0.40
N THR A 131 -8.31 0.13 -1.14
CA THR A 131 -6.91 0.39 -1.48
C THR A 131 -6.77 1.57 -2.45
N THR A 132 -7.60 1.63 -3.49
CA THR A 132 -7.59 2.73 -4.45
C THR A 132 -8.07 4.04 -3.83
N ASP A 133 -9.12 4.04 -3.00
CA ASP A 133 -9.59 5.21 -2.26
C ASP A 133 -8.48 5.79 -1.35
N ASP A 134 -7.69 4.93 -0.70
CA ASP A 134 -6.56 5.36 0.13
C ASP A 134 -5.40 5.90 -0.70
N MET A 135 -5.14 5.34 -1.88
CA MET A 135 -4.16 5.88 -2.83
C MET A 135 -4.59 7.25 -3.37
N GLU A 136 -5.85 7.47 -3.70
CA GLU A 136 -6.39 8.77 -4.14
C GLU A 136 -6.22 9.86 -3.06
N LYS A 137 -6.38 9.50 -1.78
CA LYS A 137 -6.08 10.41 -0.65
C LYS A 137 -4.59 10.75 -0.59
N ALA A 138 -3.72 9.75 -0.76
CA ALA A 138 -2.28 9.94 -0.77
C ALA A 138 -1.81 10.81 -1.95
N GLU A 139 -2.38 10.61 -3.14
CA GLU A 139 -2.16 11.41 -4.36
C GLU A 139 -2.55 12.87 -4.15
N THR A 140 -3.70 13.09 -3.52
CA THR A 140 -4.15 14.44 -3.14
C THR A 140 -3.20 15.07 -2.13
N ALA A 141 -2.72 14.30 -1.16
CA ALA A 141 -1.80 14.77 -0.13
C ALA A 141 -0.44 15.17 -0.71
N VAL A 142 0.12 14.43 -1.67
CA VAL A 142 1.42 14.79 -2.28
C VAL A 142 1.32 16.07 -3.12
N LEU A 143 0.24 16.23 -3.89
CA LEU A 143 0.02 17.48 -4.65
C LEU A 143 -0.18 18.67 -3.73
N ARG A 144 -0.95 18.51 -2.64
CA ARG A 144 -1.14 19.54 -1.63
C ARG A 144 0.18 19.89 -0.95
N MET A 145 0.97 18.89 -0.53
CA MET A 145 2.26 19.11 0.09
C MET A 145 3.20 19.87 -0.84
N ALA A 146 3.27 19.53 -2.12
CA ALA A 146 4.08 20.24 -3.11
C ALA A 146 3.67 21.71 -3.21
N ASN A 147 2.38 22.02 -3.24
CA ASN A 147 1.87 23.38 -3.26
C ASN A 147 2.19 24.16 -1.98
N ASP A 148 2.04 23.53 -0.82
CA ASP A 148 2.36 24.14 0.48
C ASP A 148 3.87 24.41 0.63
N GLN A 149 4.72 23.51 0.14
CA GLN A 149 6.17 23.71 0.12
C GLN A 149 6.57 24.84 -0.84
N TYR A 150 5.95 24.91 -2.01
CA TYR A 150 6.19 26.04 -2.93
C TYR A 150 5.87 27.38 -2.26
N ARG A 151 4.71 27.50 -1.62
CA ARG A 151 4.31 28.68 -0.85
C ARG A 151 5.29 28.99 0.28
N LYS A 152 5.74 27.96 0.99
CA LYS A 152 6.71 28.10 2.08
C LYS A 152 8.07 28.64 1.60
N ILE A 153 8.53 28.21 0.43
CA ILE A 153 9.77 28.77 -0.16
C ILE A 153 9.61 30.27 -0.44
N ILE A 154 8.47 30.69 -1.03
CA ILE A 154 8.18 32.11 -1.29
C ILE A 154 8.23 32.90 0.02
N TYR A 155 7.55 32.40 1.07
CA TYR A 155 7.52 33.06 2.37
C TYR A 155 8.90 33.13 3.05
N ASN A 156 9.65 32.03 3.08
CA ASN A 156 10.96 31.98 3.71
C ASN A 156 11.96 32.86 2.97
N ALA A 157 11.93 32.89 1.64
CA ALA A 157 12.77 33.78 0.85
C ALA A 157 12.51 35.27 1.20
N GLN A 158 11.22 35.62 1.40
CA GLN A 158 10.85 36.99 1.86
C GLN A 158 11.37 37.27 3.27
N VAL A 159 11.28 36.33 4.19
CA VAL A 159 11.81 36.51 5.55
C VAL A 159 13.32 36.71 5.53
N TYR A 160 14.05 35.89 4.79
CA TYR A 160 15.52 36.02 4.67
C TYR A 160 15.93 37.34 4.04
N ALA A 161 15.23 37.81 3.01
CA ALA A 161 15.52 39.10 2.38
C ALA A 161 15.22 40.28 3.30
N ASN A 162 14.11 40.25 4.04
CA ASN A 162 13.69 41.33 4.95
C ASN A 162 14.59 41.45 6.19
N THR A 163 15.27 40.40 6.60
CA THR A 163 16.22 40.43 7.73
C THR A 163 17.56 41.11 7.35
N GLY A 164 17.78 41.46 6.08
CA GLY A 164 19.02 42.04 5.60
C GLY A 164 20.21 41.06 5.66
N ALA A 165 19.99 39.83 6.04
CA ALA A 165 21.03 38.79 6.23
C ALA A 165 21.55 38.20 4.91
N ALA A 166 20.83 38.40 3.80
CA ALA A 166 21.17 37.80 2.51
C ALA A 166 20.62 38.63 1.33
N THR A 167 21.31 38.55 0.20
CA THR A 167 20.74 38.99 -1.09
C THR A 167 19.53 38.10 -1.42
N TYR A 168 18.62 38.57 -2.27
CA TYR A 168 17.48 37.83 -2.76
C TYR A 168 17.88 36.42 -3.27
N GLU A 169 18.92 36.35 -4.08
CA GLU A 169 19.45 35.11 -4.63
C GLU A 169 19.85 34.11 -3.55
N THR A 170 20.57 34.58 -2.55
CA THR A 170 20.98 33.74 -1.41
C THR A 170 19.75 33.29 -0.59
N ALA A 171 18.76 34.15 -0.40
CA ALA A 171 17.54 33.84 0.33
C ALA A 171 16.72 32.73 -0.37
N VAL A 172 16.57 32.80 -1.69
CA VAL A 172 15.89 31.77 -2.50
C VAL A 172 16.67 30.44 -2.49
N ASP A 173 18.00 30.49 -2.62
CA ASP A 173 18.84 29.30 -2.57
C ASP A 173 18.79 28.62 -1.20
N MET A 174 18.79 29.39 -0.10
CA MET A 174 18.65 28.85 1.26
C MET A 174 17.29 28.17 1.44
N ALA A 175 16.19 28.83 1.09
CA ALA A 175 14.84 28.29 1.20
C ALA A 175 14.66 27.04 0.34
N THR A 176 15.28 27.00 -0.84
CA THR A 176 15.25 25.83 -1.73
C THR A 176 16.06 24.65 -1.16
N LYS A 177 17.23 24.91 -0.56
CA LYS A 177 18.03 23.87 0.11
C LYS A 177 17.29 23.26 1.31
N ASP A 178 16.63 24.08 2.11
CA ASP A 178 15.84 23.61 3.24
C ASP A 178 14.67 22.73 2.79
N PHE A 179 14.02 23.10 1.69
CA PHE A 179 12.99 22.29 1.08
C PHE A 179 13.52 20.95 0.58
N LEU A 180 14.65 20.93 -0.14
CA LEU A 180 15.25 19.69 -0.64
C LEU A 180 15.64 18.74 0.49
N LYS A 181 16.10 19.26 1.63
CA LYS A 181 16.38 18.45 2.82
C LYS A 181 15.12 17.85 3.43
N ALA A 182 14.02 18.59 3.44
CA ALA A 182 12.75 18.14 4.02
C ALA A 182 12.04 17.09 3.17
N GLY A 183 12.17 17.15 1.82
CA GLY A 183 11.47 16.27 0.88
C GLY A 183 9.94 16.43 0.88
N LEU A 184 9.25 15.56 0.13
CA LEU A 184 7.78 15.51 0.06
C LEU A 184 7.21 14.38 0.94
N ASN A 185 7.52 14.36 2.23
CA ASN A 185 7.01 13.37 3.18
C ASN A 185 5.57 13.70 3.58
N CYS A 186 4.62 13.41 2.69
CA CYS A 186 3.22 13.86 2.80
C CYS A 186 2.31 12.93 3.61
N ILE A 187 2.71 11.68 3.85
CA ILE A 187 1.90 10.69 4.55
C ILE A 187 2.35 10.60 6.01
N GLN A 188 1.45 10.90 6.93
CA GLN A 188 1.72 10.77 8.36
C GLN A 188 1.00 9.56 8.94
N TYR A 189 1.75 8.67 9.59
CA TYR A 189 1.19 7.53 10.31
C TYR A 189 0.73 7.92 11.72
N ALA A 190 -0.08 7.06 12.34
CA ALA A 190 -0.60 7.27 13.70
C ALA A 190 0.49 7.44 14.76
N ASN A 191 1.68 6.87 14.54
CA ASN A 191 2.86 7.04 15.40
C ASN A 191 3.65 8.33 15.14
N GLY A 192 3.15 9.22 14.29
CA GLY A 192 3.79 10.48 13.93
C GLY A 192 4.86 10.38 12.84
N ALA A 193 5.28 9.18 12.44
CA ALA A 193 6.27 9.00 11.36
C ALA A 193 5.70 9.49 10.02
N ARG A 194 6.56 10.17 9.24
CA ARG A 194 6.19 10.67 7.91
C ARG A 194 6.91 9.85 6.83
N HIS A 195 6.19 9.59 5.76
CA HIS A 195 6.65 8.79 4.63
C HIS A 195 6.31 9.47 3.30
N THR A 196 7.03 9.07 2.26
CA THR A 196 6.73 9.44 0.88
C THR A 196 5.48 8.70 0.39
N ILE A 197 4.88 9.18 -0.72
CA ILE A 197 3.79 8.43 -1.35
C ILE A 197 4.29 7.11 -1.94
N ALA A 198 5.53 7.04 -2.41
CA ALA A 198 6.15 5.83 -2.92
C ALA A 198 6.23 4.73 -1.85
N ASP A 199 6.75 5.05 -0.65
CA ASP A 199 6.80 4.11 0.48
C ASP A 199 5.42 3.64 0.92
N TYR A 200 4.44 4.57 0.93
CA TYR A 200 3.06 4.26 1.28
C TYR A 200 2.42 3.32 0.26
N ALA A 201 2.59 3.60 -1.03
CA ALA A 201 2.07 2.77 -2.11
C ALA A 201 2.63 1.35 -2.06
N ASP A 202 3.95 1.21 -1.90
CA ASP A 202 4.60 -0.10 -1.76
C ASP A 202 4.00 -0.91 -0.60
N MET A 203 3.82 -0.30 0.55
CA MET A 203 3.21 -0.94 1.72
C MET A 203 1.75 -1.31 1.48
N ALA A 204 0.94 -0.40 0.96
CA ALA A 204 -0.50 -0.58 0.76
C ALA A 204 -0.77 -1.68 -0.27
N ILE A 205 -0.08 -1.64 -1.42
CA ILE A 205 -0.26 -2.61 -2.50
C ILE A 205 0.19 -4.00 -2.09
N ARG A 206 1.35 -4.13 -1.42
CA ARG A 206 1.81 -5.44 -0.91
C ARG A 206 0.83 -6.03 0.08
N THR A 207 0.29 -5.21 0.98
CA THR A 207 -0.69 -5.66 1.98
C THR A 207 -1.98 -6.10 1.31
N ALA A 208 -2.51 -5.32 0.36
CA ALA A 208 -3.73 -5.64 -0.36
C ALA A 208 -3.57 -6.88 -1.25
N SER A 209 -2.47 -6.98 -2.02
CA SER A 209 -2.19 -8.15 -2.87
C SER A 209 -2.05 -9.43 -2.04
N LYS A 210 -1.39 -9.36 -0.87
CA LYS A 210 -1.32 -10.50 0.04
C LYS A 210 -2.68 -10.93 0.55
N ARG A 211 -3.52 -9.98 0.98
CA ARG A 211 -4.89 -10.28 1.43
C ARG A 211 -5.74 -10.89 0.32
N ALA A 212 -5.64 -10.37 -0.89
CA ALA A 212 -6.33 -10.92 -2.05
C ALA A 212 -5.88 -12.34 -2.39
N TYR A 213 -4.58 -12.61 -2.31
CA TYR A 213 -4.02 -13.94 -2.49
C TYR A 213 -4.56 -14.94 -1.46
N LEU A 214 -4.53 -14.58 -0.17
CA LEU A 214 -5.04 -15.42 0.91
C LEU A 214 -6.56 -15.66 0.78
N GLN A 215 -7.30 -14.66 0.31
CA GLN A 215 -8.71 -14.79 -0.02
C GLN A 215 -8.92 -15.76 -1.17
N GLY A 216 -8.12 -15.71 -2.22
CA GLY A 216 -8.15 -16.67 -3.33
C GLY A 216 -7.89 -18.10 -2.87
N GLU A 217 -6.87 -18.33 -2.03
CA GLU A 217 -6.63 -19.63 -1.40
C GLU A 217 -7.85 -20.09 -0.59
N GLY A 218 -8.47 -19.17 0.18
CA GLY A 218 -9.65 -19.45 1.01
C GLY A 218 -10.85 -19.88 0.18
N VAL A 219 -11.09 -19.25 -0.97
CA VAL A 219 -12.16 -19.63 -1.92
C VAL A 219 -12.02 -21.10 -2.33
N LYS A 220 -10.81 -21.52 -2.70
CA LYS A 220 -10.57 -22.91 -3.11
C LYS A 220 -10.64 -23.88 -1.94
N ARG A 221 -10.15 -23.53 -0.77
CA ARG A 221 -10.33 -24.35 0.44
C ARG A 221 -11.80 -24.59 0.73
N GLN A 222 -12.63 -23.55 0.63
CA GLN A 222 -14.07 -23.69 0.86
C GLN A 222 -14.76 -24.56 -0.20
N GLU A 223 -14.40 -24.43 -1.48
CA GLU A 223 -14.91 -25.32 -2.56
C GLU A 223 -14.66 -26.79 -2.26
N TRP A 224 -13.56 -27.11 -1.58
CA TRP A 224 -13.17 -28.48 -1.27
C TRP A 224 -13.43 -28.88 0.18
N GLY A 225 -14.14 -28.06 0.97
CA GLY A 225 -14.44 -28.33 2.36
C GLY A 225 -13.22 -28.48 3.27
N VAL A 226 -12.17 -27.75 2.98
CA VAL A 226 -10.90 -27.72 3.74
C VAL A 226 -10.79 -26.40 4.49
N HIS A 227 -10.94 -26.42 5.81
CA HIS A 227 -10.99 -25.20 6.62
C HIS A 227 -9.80 -25.04 7.57
N THR A 228 -8.82 -25.93 7.53
CA THR A 228 -7.67 -25.90 8.43
C THR A 228 -6.43 -25.28 7.79
N VAL A 229 -5.78 -24.40 8.51
CA VAL A 229 -4.56 -23.71 8.10
C VAL A 229 -3.52 -23.74 9.22
N ILE A 230 -2.25 -23.69 8.85
CA ILE A 230 -1.12 -23.53 9.78
C ILE A 230 -0.44 -22.20 9.55
N ILE A 231 -0.18 -21.46 10.62
CA ILE A 231 0.46 -20.14 10.53
C ILE A 231 1.97 -20.31 10.37
N ASN A 232 2.51 -19.73 9.29
CA ASN A 232 3.91 -19.82 8.96
C ASN A 232 4.61 -18.46 9.17
N LYS A 233 5.78 -18.51 9.81
CA LYS A 233 6.69 -17.39 9.84
C LYS A 233 7.33 -17.21 8.45
N ARG A 234 7.31 -16.01 7.92
CA ARG A 234 7.97 -15.69 6.65
C ARG A 234 9.17 -14.77 6.88
N GLY A 235 10.36 -15.28 6.60
CA GLY A 235 11.62 -14.53 6.63
C GLY A 235 12.48 -14.75 7.87
N SER A 236 13.76 -14.40 7.74
CA SER A 236 14.81 -14.56 8.76
C SER A 236 14.90 -13.39 9.75
N GLY A 237 13.94 -12.46 9.73
CA GLY A 237 13.94 -11.28 10.59
C GLY A 237 13.56 -11.57 12.04
N CYS A 238 13.73 -10.55 12.90
CA CYS A 238 13.31 -10.59 14.30
C CYS A 238 11.83 -11.00 14.41
N PRO A 239 11.44 -11.93 15.28
CA PRO A 239 10.06 -12.35 15.41
C PRO A 239 9.18 -11.17 15.83
N CYS A 240 8.10 -10.94 15.10
CA CYS A 240 7.12 -9.94 15.46
C CYS A 240 6.40 -10.37 16.74
N PRO A 241 6.45 -9.59 17.85
CA PRO A 241 5.82 -10.00 19.13
C PRO A 241 4.33 -10.30 18.99
N LEU A 242 3.63 -9.65 18.07
CA LEU A 242 2.20 -9.86 17.83
C LEU A 242 1.90 -11.18 17.11
N CYS A 243 2.78 -11.63 16.22
CA CYS A 243 2.56 -12.83 15.40
C CYS A 243 3.16 -14.10 16.01
N VAL A 244 4.25 -13.99 16.79
CA VAL A 244 4.94 -15.13 17.42
C VAL A 244 4.02 -16.11 18.17
N PRO A 245 2.99 -15.65 18.92
CA PRO A 245 2.10 -16.57 19.64
C PRO A 245 1.30 -17.52 18.74
N PHE A 246 1.21 -17.21 17.45
CA PHE A 246 0.40 -17.94 16.48
C PHE A 246 1.21 -18.78 15.50
N VAL A 247 2.50 -18.48 15.35
CA VAL A 247 3.38 -19.21 14.41
C VAL A 247 3.46 -20.69 14.80
N GLY A 248 3.33 -21.57 13.80
CA GLY A 248 3.32 -23.01 13.97
C GLY A 248 2.00 -23.61 14.45
N LYS A 249 1.00 -22.78 14.79
CA LYS A 249 -0.30 -23.29 15.26
C LYS A 249 -1.26 -23.55 14.11
N VAL A 250 -1.97 -24.65 14.23
CA VAL A 250 -3.09 -24.99 13.35
C VAL A 250 -4.35 -24.24 13.81
N MET A 251 -5.10 -23.67 12.86
CA MET A 251 -6.30 -22.90 13.11
C MET A 251 -7.41 -23.28 12.13
N VAL A 252 -8.66 -23.06 12.53
CA VAL A 252 -9.82 -23.12 11.64
C VAL A 252 -10.00 -21.77 10.98
N ASP A 253 -9.95 -21.75 9.65
CA ASP A 253 -10.08 -20.54 8.85
C ASP A 253 -11.57 -20.19 8.62
N ASP A 254 -12.10 -19.40 9.52
CA ASP A 254 -13.44 -18.81 9.46
C ASP A 254 -13.48 -17.46 8.71
N VAL A 255 -12.35 -16.96 8.27
CA VAL A 255 -12.22 -15.66 7.60
C VAL A 255 -12.34 -15.78 6.09
N TRP A 256 -11.63 -16.72 5.50
CA TRP A 256 -11.51 -16.88 4.05
C TRP A 256 -12.09 -18.18 3.50
N SER A 257 -12.11 -19.26 4.28
CA SER A 257 -12.61 -20.56 3.82
C SER A 257 -13.93 -21.00 4.43
N GLY A 258 -14.52 -20.17 5.30
CA GLY A 258 -15.84 -20.45 5.88
C GLY A 258 -15.87 -21.53 6.94
N GLY A 259 -14.76 -21.78 7.62
CA GLY A 259 -14.69 -22.65 8.79
C GLY A 259 -15.62 -22.16 9.90
N THR A 260 -16.07 -23.07 10.73
CA THR A 260 -17.10 -22.80 11.73
C THR A 260 -16.58 -22.95 13.16
N ARG A 261 -17.22 -22.25 14.10
CA ARG A 261 -16.94 -22.41 15.54
C ARG A 261 -17.20 -23.86 16.01
N LYS A 262 -18.10 -24.61 15.37
CA LYS A 262 -18.36 -26.01 15.65
C LYS A 262 -17.14 -26.86 15.30
N GLU A 263 -16.56 -26.66 14.10
CA GLU A 263 -15.32 -27.33 13.68
C GLU A 263 -14.15 -26.98 14.60
N ALA A 264 -14.05 -25.75 15.05
CA ALA A 264 -13.03 -25.32 16.02
C ALA A 264 -13.18 -26.08 17.34
N SER A 265 -14.42 -26.25 17.81
CA SER A 265 -14.74 -27.02 19.04
C SER A 265 -14.43 -28.50 18.90
N GLU A 266 -14.76 -29.11 17.75
CA GLU A 266 -14.53 -30.52 17.46
C GLU A 266 -13.06 -30.87 17.28
N THR A 267 -12.28 -29.97 16.71
CA THR A 267 -10.84 -30.16 16.45
C THR A 267 -9.94 -29.70 17.59
N GLY A 268 -10.44 -28.87 18.48
CA GLY A 268 -9.65 -28.17 19.50
C GLY A 268 -8.79 -27.01 18.96
N TYR A 269 -8.90 -26.68 17.67
CA TYR A 269 -8.15 -25.59 17.06
C TYR A 269 -8.86 -24.25 17.29
N LYS A 270 -8.10 -23.16 17.43
CA LYS A 270 -8.64 -21.80 17.55
C LYS A 270 -9.14 -21.29 16.20
N LEU A 271 -10.05 -20.32 16.22
CA LEU A 271 -10.49 -19.62 15.04
C LEU A 271 -9.41 -18.64 14.55
N LEU A 272 -9.25 -18.53 13.25
CA LEU A 272 -8.31 -17.59 12.64
C LEU A 272 -8.72 -16.13 12.89
N SER A 273 -10.03 -15.84 12.92
CA SER A 273 -10.56 -14.52 13.26
C SER A 273 -10.12 -14.04 14.65
N GLU A 274 -10.06 -14.95 15.63
CA GLU A 274 -9.61 -14.62 16.98
C GLU A 274 -8.12 -14.27 17.01
N ALA A 275 -7.29 -14.96 16.22
CA ALA A 275 -5.86 -14.66 16.09
C ALA A 275 -5.64 -13.32 15.39
N ILE A 276 -6.43 -12.99 14.36
CA ILE A 276 -6.37 -11.69 13.67
C ILE A 276 -6.78 -10.56 14.61
N ALA A 277 -7.84 -10.74 15.39
CA ALA A 277 -8.26 -9.77 16.40
C ALA A 277 -7.16 -9.52 17.47
N ALA A 278 -6.37 -10.54 17.78
CA ALA A 278 -5.24 -10.46 18.71
C ALA A 278 -3.94 -9.94 18.06
N GLY A 279 -3.96 -9.53 16.79
CA GLY A 279 -2.85 -8.85 16.11
C GLY A 279 -2.14 -9.64 15.02
N LEU A 280 -2.56 -10.87 14.70
CA LEU A 280 -2.04 -11.58 13.54
C LEU A 280 -2.41 -10.82 12.25
N TYR A 281 -1.49 -10.78 11.27
CA TYR A 281 -1.68 -10.09 9.98
C TYR A 281 -1.89 -8.56 10.11
N HIS A 282 -1.30 -7.92 11.11
CA HIS A 282 -1.26 -6.47 11.24
C HIS A 282 -0.66 -5.80 9.97
N PRO A 283 -0.83 -4.48 9.77
CA PRO A 283 -0.19 -3.78 8.67
C PRO A 283 1.32 -4.05 8.60
N ARG A 284 1.86 -4.31 7.41
CA ARG A 284 3.26 -4.73 7.16
C ARG A 284 3.63 -6.13 7.68
N CYS A 285 2.68 -6.92 8.17
CA CYS A 285 2.96 -8.30 8.55
C CYS A 285 3.45 -9.12 7.35
N ARG A 286 4.55 -9.86 7.55
CA ARG A 286 5.13 -10.75 6.52
C ARG A 286 4.72 -12.21 6.71
N ASP A 287 4.14 -12.56 7.85
CA ASP A 287 3.68 -13.91 8.13
C ASP A 287 2.51 -14.31 7.25
N SER A 288 2.34 -15.58 7.06
CA SER A 288 1.38 -16.19 6.14
C SER A 288 0.80 -17.45 6.78
N HIS A 289 -0.11 -18.09 6.10
CA HIS A 289 -0.52 -19.44 6.44
C HIS A 289 -0.43 -20.34 5.21
N THR A 290 -0.41 -21.62 5.44
CA THR A 290 -0.60 -22.64 4.41
C THR A 290 -1.74 -23.56 4.84
N THR A 291 -2.36 -24.22 3.87
CA THR A 291 -3.39 -25.21 4.17
C THR A 291 -2.79 -26.37 4.95
N TYR A 292 -3.42 -26.71 6.05
CA TYR A 292 -3.10 -27.89 6.84
C TYR A 292 -4.05 -29.02 6.46
N PHE A 293 -3.50 -30.15 6.06
CA PHE A 293 -4.27 -31.34 5.71
C PHE A 293 -4.11 -32.37 6.83
N PRO A 294 -5.12 -32.55 7.72
CA PRO A 294 -5.05 -33.52 8.80
C PRO A 294 -4.69 -34.94 8.27
N GLY A 295 -3.70 -35.56 8.89
CA GLY A 295 -3.22 -36.90 8.49
C GLY A 295 -2.24 -36.91 7.31
N ILE A 296 -2.02 -35.77 6.59
CA ILE A 296 -1.06 -35.66 5.49
C ILE A 296 0.03 -34.65 5.86
N SER A 297 -0.36 -33.47 6.39
CA SER A 297 0.60 -32.44 6.80
C SER A 297 1.23 -32.82 8.13
N THR A 298 2.56 -32.68 8.23
CA THR A 298 3.29 -32.82 9.50
C THR A 298 3.24 -31.47 10.22
N PRO A 299 2.67 -31.37 11.43
CA PRO A 299 2.79 -30.15 12.22
C PRO A 299 4.26 -29.91 12.57
N PRO A 300 4.70 -28.66 12.70
CA PRO A 300 6.05 -28.38 13.22
C PRO A 300 6.16 -28.93 14.64
N ASP A 301 7.34 -29.47 14.95
CA ASP A 301 7.64 -30.07 16.25
C ASP A 301 7.23 -29.13 17.39
N GLY A 302 6.35 -29.58 18.27
CA GLY A 302 5.95 -28.85 19.49
C GLY A 302 4.48 -28.51 19.66
N GLN A 303 3.55 -29.19 18.95
CA GLN A 303 2.11 -29.21 19.32
C GLN A 303 1.69 -30.53 19.90
#